data_5f7d417bec9c1520270d1205cef7784d
#
_entry.id   5f7d417bec9c1520270d1205cef7784d
#
_cell.length_a   1.000
_cell.length_b   1.000
_cell.length_c   1.000
_cell.angle_alpha   90.00
_cell.angle_beta   90.00
_cell.angle_gamma   90.00
#
_symmetry.space_group_name_H-M   'P 1'
#
loop_
_entity.id
_entity.type
_entity.pdbx_description
1 polymer ?
#
loop_
_entity_poly.entity_id
_entity_poly.type
_entity_poly.pdbx_seq_one_letter_code
_entity_poly.pdbx_strand_id
1 'polypeptide(L)'
;MSNKTTFSRRDFVRTGAVIAAAFSAPVAVSALAYENSSPDKALPIRLGLASYTFRNFNRAQTIGFMKQLNLFALNAKDVKDHLPMDAQQEAPALADYAAAGIKLHAAGAIYFAKDEDADIRSKFEYCKRAGIAVIVAGDPTPETLPRMEKFVKEYDIRIALHNHGPEDKLWPSPLDVLKAVKGMDPRIGCCIDVGHTVRAGTDVVQAIHEVGPRLFNMHMKDLTNFQSKESQVAVGDGIMPVRKMFEALIATKYQGFVDLEYEIHPDDPMPGVIASFAYMRGVLAGMGFTGQG
;
A
#
# COMPACT_ATOMS: atom_id res chain seq x y z
N MET A 1 19.43 14.03 -70.39
CA MET A 1 20.23 12.80 -70.30
C MET A 1 20.60 12.60 -68.83
N SER A 2 19.91 11.69 -68.14
CA SER A 2 20.10 11.43 -66.71
C SER A 2 21.02 10.23 -66.55
N ASN A 3 22.23 10.45 -66.03
CA ASN A 3 23.16 9.39 -65.69
C ASN A 3 22.75 8.73 -64.39
N LYS A 4 22.19 7.52 -64.47
CA LYS A 4 21.98 6.63 -63.31
C LYS A 4 23.30 5.89 -63.07
N THR A 5 24.00 6.28 -62.00
CA THR A 5 25.12 5.51 -61.47
C THR A 5 24.55 4.33 -60.69
N THR A 6 24.71 3.10 -61.21
CA THR A 6 24.37 1.86 -60.56
C THR A 6 25.51 1.45 -59.64
N PHE A 7 25.32 1.43 -58.32
CA PHE A 7 26.25 0.85 -57.35
C PHE A 7 26.27 -0.66 -57.47
N SER A 8 27.47 -1.24 -57.68
CA SER A 8 27.67 -2.68 -57.76
C SER A 8 27.93 -3.30 -56.37
N ARG A 9 27.63 -4.60 -56.22
CA ARG A 9 27.89 -5.34 -54.96
C ARG A 9 29.40 -5.31 -54.56
N ARG A 10 30.32 -5.11 -55.51
CA ARG A 10 31.76 -4.96 -55.25
C ARG A 10 32.09 -3.60 -54.61
N ASP A 11 31.37 -2.55 -54.94
CA ASP A 11 31.57 -1.22 -54.34
C ASP A 11 31.12 -1.19 -52.89
N PHE A 12 30.04 -1.93 -52.57
CA PHE A 12 29.55 -2.10 -51.19
C PHE A 12 30.57 -2.80 -50.27
N VAL A 13 31.21 -3.87 -50.77
CA VAL A 13 32.24 -4.62 -50.00
C VAL A 13 33.52 -3.79 -49.81
N ARG A 14 33.91 -2.98 -50.78
CA ARG A 14 35.08 -2.09 -50.64
C ARG A 14 34.86 -0.94 -49.67
N THR A 15 33.66 -0.38 -49.64
CA THR A 15 33.33 0.68 -48.70
C THR A 15 33.19 0.15 -47.29
N GLY A 16 32.70 -1.09 -47.10
CA GLY A 16 32.63 -1.76 -45.80
C GLY A 16 33.99 -2.06 -45.18
N ALA A 17 34.99 -2.46 -46.05
CA ALA A 17 36.35 -2.78 -45.58
C ALA A 17 37.14 -1.55 -45.10
N VAL A 18 36.88 -0.36 -45.65
CA VAL A 18 37.54 0.89 -45.23
C VAL A 18 36.99 1.41 -43.90
N ILE A 19 35.72 1.13 -43.57
CA ILE A 19 35.11 1.50 -42.27
C ILE A 19 35.62 0.58 -41.14
N ALA A 20 35.92 -0.70 -41.43
CA ALA A 20 36.42 -1.62 -40.41
C ALA A 20 37.87 -1.32 -39.97
N ALA A 21 38.68 -0.65 -40.79
CA ALA A 21 40.08 -0.32 -40.47
C ALA A 21 40.21 0.99 -39.62
N ALA A 22 39.17 1.79 -39.51
CA ALA A 22 39.20 3.04 -38.75
C ALA A 22 38.83 2.89 -37.26
N PHE A 23 38.41 1.69 -36.81
CA PHE A 23 38.02 1.43 -35.43
C PHE A 23 38.99 0.57 -34.62
N SER A 24 40.22 0.43 -35.06
CA SER A 24 41.25 -0.31 -34.33
C SER A 24 42.19 0.56 -33.47
N ALA A 25 41.83 1.79 -33.17
CA ALA A 25 42.43 2.51 -32.05
C ALA A 25 41.77 2.03 -30.76
N PRO A 26 42.52 1.69 -29.68
CA PRO A 26 41.90 1.41 -28.40
C PRO A 26 41.28 2.71 -27.92
N VAL A 27 39.97 2.86 -28.11
CA VAL A 27 39.20 3.79 -27.33
C VAL A 27 39.33 3.27 -25.89
N ALA A 28 40.14 3.94 -25.10
CA ALA A 28 40.05 3.81 -23.66
C ALA A 28 38.64 4.24 -23.32
N VAL A 29 37.70 3.28 -23.28
CA VAL A 29 36.44 3.45 -22.57
C VAL A 29 36.92 3.60 -21.15
N SER A 30 37.05 4.86 -20.71
CA SER A 30 37.01 5.17 -19.31
C SER A 30 35.70 4.54 -18.85
N ALA A 31 35.80 3.37 -18.23
CA ALA A 31 34.76 2.89 -17.36
C ALA A 31 34.59 4.03 -16.36
N LEU A 32 33.63 4.89 -16.64
CA LEU A 32 32.98 5.62 -15.57
C LEU A 32 32.49 4.50 -14.67
N ALA A 33 33.33 4.19 -13.68
CA ALA A 33 32.93 3.40 -12.57
C ALA A 33 31.64 4.08 -12.12
N TYR A 34 30.53 3.38 -12.29
CA TYR A 34 29.29 3.71 -11.62
C TYR A 34 29.59 3.47 -10.16
N GLU A 35 30.34 4.44 -9.58
CA GLU A 35 30.56 4.50 -8.15
C GLU A 35 29.23 4.79 -7.52
N ASN A 36 28.89 3.90 -6.63
CA ASN A 36 27.93 4.06 -5.58
C ASN A 36 26.48 3.66 -5.91
N SER A 37 26.24 2.40 -5.83
CA SER A 37 25.20 1.98 -4.92
C SER A 37 25.59 2.47 -3.52
N SER A 38 25.09 3.64 -3.10
CA SER A 38 24.93 3.93 -1.69
C SER A 38 24.34 2.71 -1.01
N PRO A 39 24.76 2.30 0.19
CA PRO A 39 24.17 1.16 0.86
C PRO A 39 22.66 1.33 0.81
N ASP A 40 21.95 0.28 0.36
CA ASP A 40 20.49 0.29 0.17
C ASP A 40 19.84 1.00 1.34
N LYS A 41 19.44 2.25 1.14
CA LYS A 41 18.63 2.95 2.14
C LYS A 41 17.33 2.18 2.18
N ALA A 42 17.04 1.58 3.33
CA ALA A 42 15.74 0.96 3.55
C ALA A 42 14.65 1.89 3.03
N LEU A 43 13.71 1.34 2.25
CA LEU A 43 12.62 2.14 1.68
C LEU A 43 11.92 2.90 2.82
N PRO A 44 11.80 4.23 2.74
CA PRO A 44 11.14 5.02 3.78
C PRO A 44 9.63 4.75 3.84
N ILE A 45 9.07 4.18 2.76
CA ILE A 45 7.67 3.79 2.62
C ILE A 45 7.61 2.29 2.42
N ARG A 46 6.88 1.61 3.30
CA ARG A 46 6.61 0.19 3.21
C ARG A 46 5.29 -0.03 2.51
N LEU A 47 5.32 -0.69 1.36
CA LEU A 47 4.12 -1.05 0.61
C LEU A 47 3.54 -2.35 1.14
N GLY A 48 2.22 -2.41 1.24
CA GLY A 48 1.45 -3.57 1.65
C GLY A 48 0.18 -3.72 0.82
N LEU A 49 -0.62 -4.70 1.17
CA LEU A 49 -1.88 -4.99 0.53
C LEU A 49 -2.99 -5.12 1.59
N ALA A 50 -4.14 -4.49 1.36
CA ALA A 50 -5.37 -4.83 2.05
C ALA A 50 -5.99 -6.07 1.39
N SER A 51 -6.16 -7.15 2.14
CA SER A 51 -6.62 -8.43 1.57
C SER A 51 -8.02 -8.36 0.97
N TYR A 52 -8.81 -7.35 1.31
CA TYR A 52 -10.12 -7.08 0.72
C TYR A 52 -10.04 -6.84 -0.80
N THR A 53 -8.90 -6.39 -1.32
CA THR A 53 -8.60 -6.33 -2.76
C THR A 53 -8.90 -7.67 -3.45
N PHE A 54 -8.61 -8.78 -2.80
CA PHE A 54 -8.80 -10.14 -3.30
C PHE A 54 -10.01 -10.86 -2.66
N ARG A 55 -11.02 -10.12 -2.23
CA ARG A 55 -12.19 -10.64 -1.49
C ARG A 55 -12.97 -11.77 -2.20
N ASN A 56 -12.86 -11.90 -3.53
CA ASN A 56 -13.47 -12.98 -4.30
C ASN A 56 -12.58 -14.23 -4.41
N PHE A 57 -11.32 -14.15 -3.99
CA PHE A 57 -10.35 -15.25 -4.04
C PHE A 57 -10.15 -15.85 -2.65
N ASN A 58 -9.67 -17.09 -2.58
CA ASN A 58 -9.31 -17.73 -1.33
C ASN A 58 -7.88 -17.36 -0.89
N ARG A 59 -7.50 -17.75 0.34
CA ARG A 59 -6.19 -17.48 0.92
C ARG A 59 -5.03 -18.00 0.05
N ALA A 60 -5.14 -19.22 -0.46
CA ALA A 60 -4.08 -19.80 -1.29
C ALA A 60 -3.85 -19.02 -2.59
N GLN A 61 -4.94 -18.55 -3.23
CA GLN A 61 -4.87 -17.70 -4.41
C GLN A 61 -4.27 -16.33 -4.06
N THR A 62 -4.71 -15.72 -2.95
CA THR A 62 -4.19 -14.45 -2.44
C THR A 62 -2.68 -14.52 -2.18
N ILE A 63 -2.20 -15.57 -1.53
CA ILE A 63 -0.77 -15.83 -1.34
C ILE A 63 -0.03 -15.95 -2.68
N GLY A 64 -0.63 -16.66 -3.65
CA GLY A 64 -0.09 -16.78 -5.01
C GLY A 64 0.07 -15.42 -5.71
N PHE A 65 -0.93 -14.56 -5.62
CA PHE A 65 -0.90 -13.20 -6.19
C PHE A 65 0.14 -12.32 -5.49
N MET A 66 0.24 -12.37 -4.16
CA MET A 66 1.24 -11.61 -3.41
C MET A 66 2.66 -12.00 -3.81
N LYS A 67 2.93 -13.30 -4.02
CA LYS A 67 4.23 -13.78 -4.54
C LYS A 67 4.52 -13.25 -5.94
N GLN A 68 3.54 -13.23 -6.85
CA GLN A 68 3.70 -12.66 -8.19
C GLN A 68 4.02 -11.15 -8.14
N LEU A 69 3.45 -10.44 -7.17
CA LEU A 69 3.68 -9.01 -6.94
C LEU A 69 5.01 -8.71 -6.24
N ASN A 70 5.73 -9.73 -5.79
CA ASN A 70 6.87 -9.59 -4.86
C ASN A 70 6.49 -8.73 -3.66
N LEU A 71 5.40 -9.11 -2.98
CA LEU A 71 4.82 -8.36 -1.86
C LEU A 71 4.63 -9.30 -0.66
N PHE A 72 5.12 -8.87 0.52
CA PHE A 72 5.18 -9.72 1.70
C PHE A 72 4.58 -9.07 2.95
N ALA A 73 3.76 -8.03 2.80
CA ALA A 73 3.07 -7.35 3.89
C ALA A 73 1.56 -7.28 3.62
N LEU A 74 0.76 -7.72 4.58
CA LEU A 74 -0.68 -7.85 4.44
C LEU A 74 -1.43 -7.23 5.63
N ASN A 75 -2.39 -6.35 5.35
CA ASN A 75 -3.51 -6.05 6.22
C ASN A 75 -4.59 -7.10 5.95
N ALA A 76 -4.73 -8.07 6.84
CA ALA A 76 -5.61 -9.21 6.65
C ALA A 76 -7.04 -8.91 7.12
N LYS A 77 -8.04 -9.36 6.35
CA LYS A 77 -9.46 -9.25 6.69
C LYS A 77 -10.08 -10.63 6.87
N ASP A 78 -11.07 -10.70 7.76
CA ASP A 78 -11.98 -11.83 7.85
C ASP A 78 -12.97 -11.79 6.65
N VAL A 79 -12.48 -12.23 5.50
CA VAL A 79 -13.23 -12.37 4.25
C VAL A 79 -12.81 -13.66 3.56
N LYS A 80 -13.74 -14.42 3.04
CA LYS A 80 -13.49 -15.79 2.59
C LYS A 80 -12.80 -16.59 3.72
N ASP A 81 -11.61 -17.10 3.45
CA ASP A 81 -10.75 -17.81 4.38
C ASP A 81 -9.39 -17.08 4.61
N HIS A 82 -9.35 -15.76 4.32
CA HIS A 82 -8.08 -15.02 4.40
C HIS A 82 -7.51 -15.05 5.81
N LEU A 83 -8.26 -14.57 6.81
CA LEU A 83 -7.89 -14.69 8.21
C LEU A 83 -9.15 -14.81 9.07
N PRO A 84 -9.72 -16.02 9.21
CA PRO A 84 -10.93 -16.25 9.99
C PRO A 84 -10.75 -15.90 11.47
N MET A 85 -11.77 -15.32 12.10
CA MET A 85 -11.73 -14.97 13.53
C MET A 85 -11.87 -16.18 14.45
N ASP A 86 -12.42 -17.29 13.97
CA ASP A 86 -12.47 -18.57 14.71
C ASP A 86 -11.07 -19.14 14.90
N ALA A 87 -10.67 -19.41 16.15
CA ALA A 87 -9.33 -19.81 16.50
C ALA A 87 -8.86 -21.12 15.84
N GLN A 88 -9.77 -22.05 15.55
CA GLN A 88 -9.43 -23.33 14.90
C GLN A 88 -9.15 -23.11 13.40
N GLN A 89 -9.84 -22.17 12.77
CA GLN A 89 -9.66 -21.81 11.36
C GLN A 89 -8.53 -20.78 11.17
N GLU A 90 -8.26 -19.97 12.18
CA GLU A 90 -7.16 -18.97 12.19
C GLU A 90 -5.79 -19.65 12.15
N ALA A 91 -5.58 -20.69 12.95
CA ALA A 91 -4.27 -21.34 13.08
C ALA A 91 -3.68 -21.84 11.75
N PRO A 92 -4.42 -22.57 10.88
CA PRO A 92 -3.91 -22.94 9.57
C PRO A 92 -3.68 -21.71 8.66
N ALA A 93 -4.46 -20.63 8.79
CA ALA A 93 -4.21 -19.43 8.02
C ALA A 93 -2.88 -18.77 8.39
N LEU A 94 -2.57 -18.68 9.69
CA LEU A 94 -1.29 -18.15 10.17
C LEU A 94 -0.10 -19.00 9.68
N ALA A 95 -0.25 -20.33 9.68
CA ALA A 95 0.78 -21.24 9.17
C ALA A 95 1.05 -21.04 7.68
N ASP A 96 0.00 -20.87 6.86
CA ASP A 96 0.13 -20.63 5.42
C ASP A 96 0.85 -19.32 5.12
N TYR A 97 0.50 -18.22 5.81
CA TYR A 97 1.18 -16.94 5.66
C TYR A 97 2.64 -17.01 6.13
N ALA A 98 2.92 -17.66 7.26
CA ALA A 98 4.28 -17.85 7.74
C ALA A 98 5.14 -18.65 6.73
N ALA A 99 4.60 -19.75 6.20
CA ALA A 99 5.27 -20.56 5.18
C ALA A 99 5.51 -19.78 3.87
N ALA A 100 4.68 -18.81 3.58
CA ALA A 100 4.84 -17.92 2.42
C ALA A 100 5.76 -16.72 2.68
N GLY A 101 6.25 -16.51 3.91
CA GLY A 101 7.04 -15.35 4.32
C GLY A 101 6.22 -14.05 4.37
N ILE A 102 4.89 -14.14 4.42
CA ILE A 102 4.00 -12.97 4.44
C ILE A 102 3.79 -12.53 5.89
N LYS A 103 4.12 -11.26 6.16
CA LYS A 103 3.89 -10.61 7.45
C LYS A 103 2.46 -10.06 7.52
N LEU A 104 1.70 -10.50 8.49
CA LEU A 104 0.43 -9.87 8.87
C LEU A 104 0.76 -8.66 9.77
N HIS A 105 0.70 -7.45 9.22
CA HIS A 105 1.07 -6.24 9.98
C HIS A 105 -0.14 -5.52 10.58
N ALA A 106 -1.32 -5.73 10.02
CA ALA A 106 -2.59 -5.21 10.50
C ALA A 106 -3.72 -6.22 10.23
N ALA A 107 -4.85 -6.04 10.92
CA ALA A 107 -6.09 -6.74 10.63
C ALA A 107 -7.24 -5.75 10.48
N GLY A 108 -8.01 -5.89 9.40
CA GLY A 108 -9.19 -5.04 9.18
C GLY A 108 -9.63 -4.83 7.72
N ALA A 109 -10.71 -4.00 7.51
CA ALA A 109 -11.41 -3.35 8.62
C ALA A 109 -12.20 -4.37 9.46
N ILE A 110 -12.00 -4.33 10.78
CA ILE A 110 -12.78 -5.06 11.78
C ILE A 110 -13.83 -4.10 12.36
N TYR A 111 -15.11 -4.47 12.28
CA TYR A 111 -16.21 -3.61 12.70
C TYR A 111 -16.53 -3.78 14.18
N PHE A 112 -16.63 -2.65 14.91
CA PHE A 112 -16.96 -2.58 16.34
C PHE A 112 -18.41 -2.12 16.53
N ALA A 113 -19.35 -2.88 15.99
CA ALA A 113 -20.77 -2.54 16.00
C ALA A 113 -21.44 -2.70 17.39
N LYS A 114 -20.76 -3.36 18.34
CA LYS A 114 -21.28 -3.60 19.68
C LYS A 114 -20.39 -2.94 20.72
N ASP A 115 -21.01 -2.15 21.60
CA ASP A 115 -20.35 -1.56 22.78
C ASP A 115 -20.40 -2.55 23.97
N GLU A 116 -19.79 -3.72 23.81
CA GLU A 116 -19.76 -4.82 24.78
C GLU A 116 -18.33 -5.30 25.01
N ASP A 117 -17.93 -5.46 26.28
CA ASP A 117 -16.57 -5.92 26.63
C ASP A 117 -16.22 -7.26 25.97
N ALA A 118 -17.17 -8.22 25.93
CA ALA A 118 -16.93 -9.54 25.35
C ALA A 118 -16.68 -9.48 23.83
N ASP A 119 -17.45 -8.66 23.12
CA ASP A 119 -17.30 -8.47 21.67
C ASP A 119 -15.97 -7.80 21.34
N ILE A 120 -15.64 -6.71 22.05
CA ILE A 120 -14.38 -5.98 21.85
C ILE A 120 -13.19 -6.88 22.19
N ARG A 121 -13.23 -7.56 23.36
CA ARG A 121 -12.18 -8.49 23.78
C ARG A 121 -11.88 -9.56 22.74
N SER A 122 -12.92 -10.17 22.18
CA SER A 122 -12.75 -11.24 21.17
C SER A 122 -11.91 -10.78 19.95
N LYS A 123 -12.06 -9.50 19.54
CA LYS A 123 -11.32 -8.92 18.42
C LYS A 123 -9.87 -8.64 18.76
N PHE A 124 -9.61 -8.20 20.00
CA PHE A 124 -8.24 -8.04 20.49
C PHE A 124 -7.52 -9.39 20.67
N GLU A 125 -8.23 -10.39 21.21
CA GLU A 125 -7.68 -11.75 21.34
C GLU A 125 -7.34 -12.38 20.00
N TYR A 126 -8.21 -12.22 19.00
CA TYR A 126 -7.94 -12.62 17.61
C TYR A 126 -6.64 -11.99 17.09
N CYS A 127 -6.49 -10.66 17.16
CA CYS A 127 -5.27 -10.00 16.72
C CYS A 127 -4.03 -10.40 17.56
N LYS A 128 -4.22 -10.63 18.87
CA LYS A 128 -3.13 -11.09 19.75
C LYS A 128 -2.63 -12.49 19.37
N ARG A 129 -3.54 -13.43 19.07
CA ARG A 129 -3.18 -14.79 18.58
C ARG A 129 -2.42 -14.71 17.26
N ALA A 130 -2.86 -13.84 16.36
CA ALA A 130 -2.22 -13.61 15.06
C ALA A 130 -0.88 -12.86 15.14
N GLY A 131 -0.48 -12.35 16.30
CA GLY A 131 0.72 -11.52 16.44
C GLY A 131 0.59 -10.15 15.78
N ILE A 132 -0.63 -9.67 15.54
CA ILE A 132 -0.95 -8.42 14.86
C ILE A 132 -0.99 -7.28 15.88
N ALA A 133 -0.25 -6.20 15.61
CA ALA A 133 -0.10 -5.06 16.50
C ALA A 133 -1.02 -3.86 16.16
N VAL A 134 -1.74 -3.91 15.03
CA VAL A 134 -2.62 -2.83 14.57
C VAL A 134 -3.96 -3.42 14.11
N ILE A 135 -5.04 -2.97 14.73
CA ILE A 135 -6.41 -3.23 14.28
C ILE A 135 -6.87 -2.02 13.45
N VAL A 136 -7.18 -2.24 12.18
CA VAL A 136 -7.92 -1.26 11.38
C VAL A 136 -9.40 -1.38 11.75
N ALA A 137 -9.91 -0.39 12.49
CA ALA A 137 -11.24 -0.45 13.07
C ALA A 137 -12.26 0.27 12.18
N GLY A 138 -13.33 -0.45 11.81
CA GLY A 138 -14.50 0.10 11.13
C GLY A 138 -15.61 0.45 12.11
N ASP A 139 -16.16 1.62 11.94
CA ASP A 139 -17.42 2.14 12.50
C ASP A 139 -17.65 1.99 14.02
N PRO A 140 -16.63 2.09 14.92
CA PRO A 140 -16.96 2.22 16.33
C PRO A 140 -17.67 3.56 16.54
N THR A 141 -18.68 3.58 17.44
CA THR A 141 -19.27 4.87 17.83
C THR A 141 -18.33 5.62 18.78
N PRO A 142 -18.44 6.95 18.89
CA PRO A 142 -17.66 7.73 19.87
C PRO A 142 -17.81 7.21 21.31
N GLU A 143 -18.97 6.67 21.67
CA GLU A 143 -19.28 6.11 22.99
C GLU A 143 -18.51 4.79 23.24
N THR A 144 -18.22 4.03 22.20
CA THR A 144 -17.46 2.78 22.27
C THR A 144 -15.96 3.02 22.49
N LEU A 145 -15.41 4.16 22.05
CA LEU A 145 -13.98 4.46 22.11
C LEU A 145 -13.38 4.36 23.53
N PRO A 146 -14.00 4.89 24.61
CA PRO A 146 -13.45 4.73 25.96
C PRO A 146 -13.37 3.28 26.43
N ARG A 147 -14.28 2.41 25.95
CA ARG A 147 -14.24 0.99 26.23
C ARG A 147 -13.11 0.31 25.46
N MET A 148 -12.95 0.63 24.18
CA MET A 148 -11.82 0.13 23.36
C MET A 148 -10.47 0.53 23.95
N GLU A 149 -10.35 1.73 24.53
CA GLU A 149 -9.13 2.22 25.16
C GLU A 149 -8.63 1.30 26.29
N LYS A 150 -9.53 0.67 27.05
CA LYS A 150 -9.17 -0.30 28.10
C LYS A 150 -8.42 -1.49 27.47
N PHE A 151 -8.95 -2.01 26.36
CA PHE A 151 -8.36 -3.16 25.65
C PHE A 151 -7.07 -2.77 24.93
N VAL A 152 -6.95 -1.57 24.40
CA VAL A 152 -5.69 -1.03 23.87
C VAL A 152 -4.59 -1.09 24.94
N LYS A 153 -4.91 -0.68 26.17
CA LYS A 153 -3.97 -0.71 27.31
C LYS A 153 -3.68 -2.16 27.77
N GLU A 154 -4.71 -3.01 27.81
CA GLU A 154 -4.59 -4.41 28.26
C GLU A 154 -3.74 -5.27 27.29
N TYR A 155 -3.96 -5.14 25.98
CA TYR A 155 -3.36 -6.00 24.97
C TYR A 155 -2.10 -5.40 24.32
N ASP A 156 -1.83 -4.12 24.53
CA ASP A 156 -0.79 -3.34 23.82
C ASP A 156 -0.92 -3.41 22.30
N ILE A 157 -2.17 -3.34 21.80
CA ILE A 157 -2.50 -3.36 20.38
C ILE A 157 -3.07 -1.98 20.01
N ARG A 158 -2.60 -1.42 18.90
CA ARG A 158 -3.07 -0.13 18.39
C ARG A 158 -4.41 -0.27 17.70
N ILE A 159 -5.23 0.77 17.80
CA ILE A 159 -6.44 0.95 17.00
C ILE A 159 -6.21 2.05 15.98
N ALA A 160 -6.41 1.72 14.72
CA ALA A 160 -6.40 2.64 13.59
C ALA A 160 -7.84 2.77 13.06
N LEU A 161 -8.57 3.83 13.47
CA LEU A 161 -9.92 4.07 12.99
C LEU A 161 -9.86 4.42 11.49
N HIS A 162 -10.67 3.70 10.71
CA HIS A 162 -10.76 3.85 9.27
C HIS A 162 -11.85 4.88 8.92
N ASN A 163 -11.53 5.86 8.07
CA ASN A 163 -12.51 6.82 7.58
C ASN A 163 -13.16 6.31 6.29
N HIS A 164 -14.50 6.50 6.15
CA HIS A 164 -15.29 5.93 5.06
C HIS A 164 -15.89 6.97 4.08
N GLY A 165 -15.47 8.25 4.19
CA GLY A 165 -15.92 9.29 3.27
C GLY A 165 -17.27 9.92 3.62
N PRO A 166 -17.88 10.69 2.73
CA PRO A 166 -19.03 11.53 3.02
C PRO A 166 -20.31 10.76 3.37
N GLU A 167 -20.36 9.47 3.08
CA GLU A 167 -21.48 8.59 3.43
C GLU A 167 -21.45 8.18 4.90
N ASP A 168 -20.27 8.17 5.52
CA ASP A 168 -20.11 7.89 6.95
C ASP A 168 -20.40 9.13 7.79
N LYS A 169 -21.36 9.02 8.71
CA LYS A 169 -21.73 10.13 9.58
C LYS A 169 -20.80 10.31 10.78
N LEU A 170 -20.03 9.28 11.12
CA LEU A 170 -19.13 9.27 12.28
C LEU A 170 -17.70 9.63 11.88
N TRP A 171 -17.19 8.96 10.86
CA TRP A 171 -15.80 9.04 10.46
C TRP A 171 -15.65 9.39 8.97
N PRO A 172 -16.19 10.52 8.49
CA PRO A 172 -16.07 10.90 7.07
C PRO A 172 -14.61 11.16 6.67
N SER A 173 -13.81 11.73 7.56
CA SER A 173 -12.41 12.05 7.30
C SER A 173 -11.49 11.66 8.47
N PRO A 174 -10.17 11.52 8.24
CA PRO A 174 -9.23 11.25 9.32
C PRO A 174 -9.12 12.40 10.33
N LEU A 175 -9.52 13.62 9.97
CA LEU A 175 -9.53 14.76 10.90
C LEU A 175 -10.66 14.65 11.93
N ASP A 176 -11.80 14.05 11.55
CA ASP A 176 -12.88 13.74 12.50
C ASP A 176 -12.44 12.69 13.51
N VAL A 177 -11.75 11.65 13.03
CA VAL A 177 -11.10 10.65 13.90
C VAL A 177 -10.11 11.34 14.85
N LEU A 178 -9.18 12.14 14.32
CA LEU A 178 -8.15 12.81 15.13
C LEU A 178 -8.77 13.68 16.23
N LYS A 179 -9.84 14.41 15.91
CA LYS A 179 -10.59 15.23 16.88
C LYS A 179 -11.14 14.37 18.01
N ALA A 180 -11.74 13.23 17.70
CA ALA A 180 -12.35 12.34 18.68
C ALA A 180 -11.31 11.69 19.62
N VAL A 181 -10.14 11.30 19.07
CA VAL A 181 -9.14 10.55 19.84
C VAL A 181 -8.06 11.43 20.47
N LYS A 182 -8.13 12.76 20.34
CA LYS A 182 -7.08 13.71 20.76
C LYS A 182 -6.66 13.55 22.23
N GLY A 183 -7.61 13.28 23.11
CA GLY A 183 -7.38 13.14 24.57
C GLY A 183 -7.17 11.69 25.02
N MET A 184 -7.20 10.73 24.12
CA MET A 184 -7.13 9.30 24.42
C MET A 184 -5.68 8.76 24.36
N ASP A 185 -5.51 7.51 24.77
CA ASP A 185 -4.25 6.79 24.68
C ASP A 185 -3.58 6.99 23.30
N PRO A 186 -2.29 7.29 23.21
CA PRO A 186 -1.61 7.54 21.94
C PRO A 186 -1.61 6.34 20.98
N ARG A 187 -1.99 5.15 21.43
CA ARG A 187 -2.17 3.96 20.58
C ARG A 187 -3.53 3.89 19.87
N ILE A 188 -4.39 4.88 20.07
CA ILE A 188 -5.63 5.06 19.29
C ILE A 188 -5.39 6.19 18.29
N GLY A 189 -5.57 5.91 17.01
CA GLY A 189 -5.28 6.84 15.91
C GLY A 189 -6.03 6.47 14.65
N CYS A 190 -5.42 6.76 13.50
CA CYS A 190 -6.07 6.72 12.20
C CYS A 190 -5.50 5.62 11.30
N CYS A 191 -6.38 5.00 10.53
CA CYS A 191 -6.10 4.46 9.22
C CYS A 191 -6.65 5.45 8.19
N ILE A 192 -5.80 6.12 7.43
CA ILE A 192 -6.26 7.03 6.38
C ILE A 192 -6.58 6.23 5.12
N ASP A 193 -7.86 6.15 4.76
CA ASP A 193 -8.25 5.81 3.40
C ASP A 193 -8.19 7.08 2.55
N VAL A 194 -7.27 7.10 1.60
CA VAL A 194 -6.99 8.33 0.83
C VAL A 194 -8.14 8.70 -0.10
N GLY A 195 -8.83 7.71 -0.67
CA GLY A 195 -9.97 7.93 -1.56
C GLY A 195 -11.17 8.50 -0.81
N HIS A 196 -11.49 7.92 0.33
CA HIS A 196 -12.56 8.42 1.19
C HIS A 196 -12.23 9.81 1.75
N THR A 197 -10.97 10.07 2.08
CA THR A 197 -10.51 11.36 2.59
C THR A 197 -10.78 12.49 1.60
N VAL A 198 -10.34 12.34 0.34
CA VAL A 198 -10.55 13.41 -0.67
C VAL A 198 -12.02 13.55 -1.06
N ARG A 199 -12.80 12.46 -1.05
CA ARG A 199 -14.25 12.52 -1.28
C ARG A 199 -15.00 13.26 -0.18
N ALA A 200 -14.49 13.23 1.06
CA ALA A 200 -15.02 14.05 2.17
C ALA A 200 -14.59 15.53 2.08
N GLY A 201 -13.88 15.94 1.02
CA GLY A 201 -13.40 17.30 0.85
C GLY A 201 -12.17 17.65 1.66
N THR A 202 -11.49 16.66 2.25
CA THR A 202 -10.28 16.85 3.04
C THR A 202 -9.04 16.70 2.16
N ASP A 203 -8.10 17.65 2.26
CA ASP A 203 -6.78 17.51 1.62
C ASP A 203 -6.01 16.39 2.31
N VAL A 204 -5.70 15.33 1.55
CA VAL A 204 -5.05 14.14 2.08
C VAL A 204 -3.61 14.40 2.52
N VAL A 205 -2.89 15.30 1.85
CA VAL A 205 -1.50 15.65 2.20
C VAL A 205 -1.47 16.40 3.54
N GLN A 206 -2.39 17.36 3.69
CA GLN A 206 -2.57 18.07 4.96
C GLN A 206 -2.99 17.11 6.08
N ALA A 207 -3.94 16.20 5.81
CA ALA A 207 -4.40 15.21 6.79
C ALA A 207 -3.25 14.31 7.28
N ILE A 208 -2.34 13.86 6.41
CA ILE A 208 -1.15 13.08 6.79
C ILE A 208 -0.29 13.86 7.79
N HIS A 209 -0.05 15.16 7.55
CA HIS A 209 0.72 16.01 8.46
C HIS A 209 0.01 16.21 9.81
N GLU A 210 -1.29 16.48 9.79
CA GLU A 210 -2.07 16.75 11.02
C GLU A 210 -2.21 15.51 11.89
N VAL A 211 -2.51 14.34 11.28
CA VAL A 211 -2.60 13.07 12.00
C VAL A 211 -1.25 12.67 12.58
N GLY A 212 -0.17 12.88 11.83
CA GLY A 212 1.20 12.72 12.29
C GLY A 212 1.47 11.39 13.00
N PRO A 213 1.89 11.40 14.29
CA PRO A 213 2.26 10.18 15.01
C PRO A 213 1.07 9.25 15.32
N ARG A 214 -0.15 9.68 15.10
CA ARG A 214 -1.36 8.84 15.24
C ARG A 214 -1.78 8.15 13.93
N LEU A 215 -1.00 8.27 12.85
CA LEU A 215 -1.21 7.51 11.62
C LEU A 215 -0.58 6.12 11.77
N PHE A 216 -1.40 5.07 11.79
CA PHE A 216 -0.94 3.70 12.02
C PHE A 216 -1.07 2.81 10.80
N ASN A 217 -2.00 3.12 9.90
CA ASN A 217 -2.19 2.42 8.64
C ASN A 217 -2.69 3.41 7.57
N MET A 218 -2.54 3.05 6.31
CA MET A 218 -3.07 3.81 5.18
C MET A 218 -3.60 2.86 4.11
N HIS A 219 -4.82 3.10 3.65
CA HIS A 219 -5.36 2.45 2.46
C HIS A 219 -5.16 3.36 1.26
N MET A 220 -4.34 2.87 0.31
CA MET A 220 -4.02 3.58 -0.93
C MET A 220 -5.06 3.26 -2.00
N LYS A 221 -5.59 4.31 -2.58
CA LYS A 221 -6.52 4.29 -3.72
C LYS A 221 -6.16 5.42 -4.69
N ASP A 222 -6.62 5.34 -5.93
CA ASP A 222 -6.60 6.47 -6.86
C ASP A 222 -7.97 6.66 -7.49
N LEU A 223 -8.32 7.90 -7.76
CA LEU A 223 -9.64 8.30 -8.25
C LEU A 223 -9.49 9.23 -9.45
N THR A 224 -10.38 9.13 -10.41
CA THR A 224 -10.48 10.09 -11.52
C THR A 224 -11.33 11.32 -11.16
N ASN A 225 -12.12 11.24 -10.07
CA ASN A 225 -12.99 12.33 -9.61
C ASN A 225 -13.20 12.22 -8.09
N PHE A 226 -12.83 13.27 -7.35
CA PHE A 226 -12.97 13.30 -5.88
C PHE A 226 -14.41 13.43 -5.37
N GLN A 227 -15.36 13.69 -6.24
CA GLN A 227 -16.78 13.82 -5.87
C GLN A 227 -17.60 12.57 -6.20
N SER A 228 -17.02 11.58 -6.86
CA SER A 228 -17.71 10.37 -7.27
C SER A 228 -17.22 9.14 -6.53
N LYS A 229 -18.17 8.36 -5.99
CA LYS A 229 -17.87 7.08 -5.36
C LYS A 229 -17.31 6.04 -6.35
N GLU A 230 -17.83 6.07 -7.58
CA GLU A 230 -17.52 5.11 -8.63
C GLU A 230 -16.32 5.54 -9.51
N SER A 231 -15.36 6.28 -8.93
CA SER A 231 -14.25 6.86 -9.69
C SER A 231 -12.90 6.20 -9.43
N GLN A 232 -12.86 5.09 -8.69
CA GLN A 232 -11.61 4.37 -8.43
C GLN A 232 -10.99 3.83 -9.72
N VAL A 233 -9.68 3.96 -9.82
CA VAL A 233 -8.84 3.43 -10.91
C VAL A 233 -7.56 2.81 -10.31
N ALA A 234 -6.71 2.22 -11.15
CA ALA A 234 -5.39 1.81 -10.70
C ALA A 234 -4.57 3.04 -10.25
N VAL A 235 -3.74 2.87 -9.23
CA VAL A 235 -2.89 3.97 -8.75
C VAL A 235 -1.94 4.40 -9.86
N GLY A 236 -2.02 5.69 -10.22
CA GLY A 236 -1.29 6.31 -11.33
C GLY A 236 -2.16 6.64 -12.54
N ASP A 237 -3.37 6.06 -12.63
CA ASP A 237 -4.33 6.37 -13.70
C ASP A 237 -5.32 7.47 -13.30
N GLY A 238 -5.26 7.91 -12.04
CA GLY A 238 -6.14 8.93 -11.47
C GLY A 238 -5.45 10.27 -11.24
N ILE A 239 -6.02 11.03 -10.31
CA ILE A 239 -5.58 12.41 -10.01
C ILE A 239 -5.08 12.56 -8.55
N MET A 240 -4.88 11.45 -7.84
CA MET A 240 -4.34 11.49 -6.48
C MET A 240 -2.88 11.96 -6.47
N PRO A 241 -2.49 12.86 -5.55
CA PRO A 241 -1.14 13.40 -5.49
C PRO A 241 -0.14 12.42 -4.85
N VAL A 242 0.01 11.20 -5.41
CA VAL A 242 0.75 10.07 -4.81
C VAL A 242 2.14 10.47 -4.35
N ARG A 243 2.92 11.19 -5.18
CA ARG A 243 4.25 11.66 -4.80
C ARG A 243 4.21 12.58 -3.57
N LYS A 244 3.28 13.54 -3.52
CA LYS A 244 3.16 14.46 -2.38
C LYS A 244 2.73 13.73 -1.11
N MET A 245 1.88 12.71 -1.22
CA MET A 245 1.52 11.85 -0.09
C MET A 245 2.75 11.11 0.45
N PHE A 246 3.58 10.53 -0.42
CA PHE A 246 4.81 9.87 0.00
C PHE A 246 5.81 10.84 0.64
N GLU A 247 5.97 12.04 0.09
CA GLU A 247 6.77 13.12 0.68
C GLU A 247 6.28 13.49 2.09
N ALA A 248 4.95 13.60 2.29
CA ALA A 248 4.35 13.88 3.60
C ALA A 248 4.57 12.74 4.61
N LEU A 249 4.41 11.48 4.18
CA LEU A 249 4.68 10.31 5.02
C LEU A 249 6.14 10.24 5.47
N ILE A 250 7.07 10.57 4.58
CA ILE A 250 8.51 10.64 4.91
C ILE A 250 8.77 11.78 5.90
N ALA A 251 8.21 12.97 5.66
CA ALA A 251 8.37 14.13 6.52
C ALA A 251 7.82 13.88 7.93
N THR A 252 6.71 13.16 8.06
CA THR A 252 6.11 12.77 9.35
C THR A 252 6.77 11.54 9.98
N LYS A 253 7.78 10.95 9.31
CA LYS A 253 8.48 9.72 9.76
C LYS A 253 7.52 8.56 9.98
N TYR A 254 6.55 8.40 9.09
CA TYR A 254 5.57 7.34 9.16
C TYR A 254 6.23 5.95 9.22
N GLN A 255 5.77 5.11 10.15
CA GLN A 255 6.33 3.78 10.40
C GLN A 255 5.35 2.64 10.07
N GLY A 256 4.18 2.96 9.55
CA GLY A 256 3.16 1.98 9.13
C GLY A 256 3.39 1.43 7.72
N PHE A 257 2.36 0.86 7.16
CA PHE A 257 2.32 0.37 5.78
C PHE A 257 1.34 1.20 4.96
N VAL A 258 1.64 1.34 3.67
CA VAL A 258 0.73 1.88 2.66
C VAL A 258 0.15 0.69 1.92
N ASP A 259 -1.06 0.30 2.30
CA ASP A 259 -1.73 -0.88 1.78
C ASP A 259 -2.58 -0.51 0.57
N LEU A 260 -2.30 -1.09 -0.58
CA LEU A 260 -3.20 -0.95 -1.72
C LEU A 260 -4.54 -1.61 -1.40
N GLU A 261 -5.64 -0.84 -1.50
CA GLU A 261 -7.00 -1.35 -1.44
C GLU A 261 -7.72 -1.09 -2.77
N TYR A 262 -7.65 -2.08 -3.66
CA TYR A 262 -8.22 -2.02 -5.01
C TYR A 262 -9.57 -2.71 -5.02
N GLU A 263 -10.67 -1.93 -5.06
CA GLU A 263 -12.02 -2.46 -4.85
C GLU A 263 -12.83 -2.65 -6.13
N ILE A 264 -12.28 -2.25 -7.28
CA ILE A 264 -12.89 -2.44 -8.59
C ILE A 264 -12.41 -3.74 -9.26
N HIS A 265 -13.14 -4.20 -10.25
CA HIS A 265 -12.86 -5.46 -10.97
C HIS A 265 -12.59 -6.67 -10.02
N PRO A 266 -13.52 -6.97 -9.08
CA PRO A 266 -13.26 -7.92 -7.99
C PRO A 266 -13.00 -9.35 -8.47
N ASP A 267 -13.40 -9.70 -9.69
CA ASP A 267 -13.20 -11.02 -10.31
C ASP A 267 -11.90 -11.11 -11.13
N ASP A 268 -11.29 -9.97 -11.47
CA ASP A 268 -9.98 -9.87 -12.15
C ASP A 268 -9.22 -8.61 -11.73
N PRO A 269 -8.78 -8.50 -10.45
CA PRO A 269 -8.12 -7.30 -9.95
C PRO A 269 -6.65 -7.20 -10.34
N MET A 270 -5.99 -8.31 -10.73
CA MET A 270 -4.54 -8.36 -10.91
C MET A 270 -3.96 -7.36 -11.90
N PRO A 271 -4.58 -7.08 -13.07
CA PRO A 271 -4.04 -6.06 -13.99
C PRO A 271 -3.90 -4.68 -13.34
N GLY A 272 -4.95 -4.22 -12.63
CA GLY A 272 -4.93 -2.94 -11.94
C GLY A 272 -4.01 -2.93 -10.71
N VAL A 273 -3.93 -4.04 -10.00
CA VAL A 273 -3.04 -4.21 -8.84
C VAL A 273 -1.56 -4.16 -9.28
N ILE A 274 -1.20 -4.86 -10.36
CA ILE A 274 0.17 -4.82 -10.94
C ILE A 274 0.52 -3.38 -11.36
N ALA A 275 -0.37 -2.70 -12.09
CA ALA A 275 -0.17 -1.33 -12.53
C ALA A 275 0.03 -0.38 -11.32
N SER A 276 -0.81 -0.51 -10.29
CA SER A 276 -0.73 0.29 -9.06
C SER A 276 0.61 0.14 -8.34
N PHE A 277 1.07 -1.10 -8.12
CA PHE A 277 2.37 -1.32 -7.47
C PHE A 277 3.55 -0.87 -8.36
N ALA A 278 3.47 -1.06 -9.67
CA ALA A 278 4.49 -0.58 -10.59
C ALA A 278 4.63 0.95 -10.53
N TYR A 279 3.49 1.66 -10.52
CA TYR A 279 3.48 3.12 -10.40
C TYR A 279 4.03 3.59 -9.04
N MET A 280 3.55 3.05 -7.92
CA MET A 280 4.02 3.43 -6.58
C MET A 280 5.53 3.21 -6.42
N ARG A 281 6.04 2.05 -6.88
CA ARG A 281 7.48 1.76 -6.88
C ARG A 281 8.24 2.73 -7.80
N GLY A 282 7.69 3.07 -8.96
CA GLY A 282 8.24 4.07 -9.87
C GLY A 282 8.33 5.46 -9.25
N VAL A 283 7.30 5.89 -8.50
CA VAL A 283 7.33 7.15 -7.75
C VAL A 283 8.45 7.14 -6.71
N LEU A 284 8.58 6.07 -5.92
CA LEU A 284 9.66 5.92 -4.93
C LEU A 284 11.03 5.95 -5.58
N ALA A 285 11.21 5.24 -6.70
CA ALA A 285 12.46 5.27 -7.47
C ALA A 285 12.78 6.67 -8.00
N GLY A 286 11.79 7.40 -8.51
CA GLY A 286 11.92 8.80 -8.93
C GLY A 286 12.20 9.79 -7.78
N MET A 287 11.98 9.38 -6.54
CA MET A 287 12.36 10.11 -5.31
C MET A 287 13.75 9.69 -4.79
N GLY A 288 14.44 8.78 -5.47
CA GLY A 288 15.78 8.31 -5.12
C GLY A 288 15.81 7.08 -4.20
N PHE A 289 14.68 6.37 -4.04
CA PHE A 289 14.59 5.15 -3.23
C PHE A 289 14.47 3.92 -4.12
N THR A 290 15.57 3.19 -4.30
CA THR A 290 15.68 2.05 -5.25
C THR A 290 15.74 0.69 -4.57
N GLY A 291 15.61 0.60 -3.25
CA GLY A 291 15.58 -0.66 -2.50
C GLY A 291 14.38 -1.54 -2.89
N GLN A 292 14.51 -2.86 -2.74
CA GLN A 292 13.38 -3.78 -2.82
C GLN A 292 12.60 -3.68 -1.49
N GLY A 293 11.32 -3.30 -1.58
CA GLY A 293 10.40 -3.23 -0.44
C GLY A 293 9.75 -4.57 -0.17
#